data_ef4bab9331ab5dfd423043306259d0d3
#
_entry.id   ef4bab9331ab5dfd423043306259d0d3
#
_cell.length_a   1.000
_cell.length_b   1.000
_cell.length_c   1.000
_cell.angle_alpha   90.00
_cell.angle_beta   90.00
_cell.angle_gamma   90.00
#
_symmetry.space_group_name_H-M   'P 1'
#
loop_
_entity.id
_entity.type
_entity.pdbx_description
1 polymer ?
#
loop_
_entity_poly.entity_id
_entity_poly.type
_entity_poly.pdbx_seq_one_letter_code
_entity_poly.pdbx_strand_id
1 'polypeptide(L)'
;PGKGRPVLVGAEQQVLVEEVAAGRYWRVSSHGFWQSHPQAADTLVQAVLEGLEPRADEVAFDLYCGVGLFAGPLVDAGCQVWGIESDAEAVRLAGINVSEGAEFLAASVARGLDFLPRDADLVVLDPPRVGAGARVVASVVARQPRRIAYVACDPAALGRDLGYLAEEYQVLGVRAFDLFPLTHHVECVAIFERR
;
A
#
# COMPACT_ATOMS: atom_id res chain seq x y z
N PRO A 1 11.23 18.81 -13.90
CA PRO A 1 12.15 17.89 -13.27
C PRO A 1 12.18 16.61 -14.08
N GLY A 2 13.38 16.30 -14.61
CA GLY A 2 13.55 15.29 -15.62
C GLY A 2 13.26 13.89 -15.13
N LYS A 3 12.69 13.08 -16.01
CA LYS A 3 12.64 11.62 -15.91
C LYS A 3 14.07 11.04 -16.13
N GLY A 4 15.00 11.42 -15.27
CA GLY A 4 16.31 10.80 -15.24
C GLY A 4 16.19 9.45 -14.56
N ARG A 5 16.62 8.36 -15.20
CA ARG A 5 16.86 7.12 -14.50
C ARG A 5 17.88 7.38 -13.40
N PRO A 6 17.70 6.84 -12.18
CA PRO A 6 18.72 6.92 -11.15
C PRO A 6 20.01 6.31 -11.70
N VAL A 7 21.13 7.04 -11.54
CA VAL A 7 22.44 6.55 -11.92
C VAL A 7 23.14 6.09 -10.65
N LEU A 8 23.37 4.79 -10.54
CA LEU A 8 24.20 4.24 -9.48
C LEU A 8 25.66 4.52 -9.84
N VAL A 9 26.28 5.39 -9.06
CA VAL A 9 27.71 5.67 -9.20
C VAL A 9 28.48 4.48 -8.60
N GLY A 10 29.09 3.68 -9.46
CA GLY A 10 29.98 2.58 -9.05
C GLY A 10 29.37 1.18 -9.03
N ALA A 11 28.11 0.98 -9.47
CA ALA A 11 27.53 -0.35 -9.63
C ALA A 11 26.87 -0.51 -11.00
N GLU A 12 27.31 -1.47 -11.78
CA GLU A 12 26.67 -1.85 -13.05
C GLU A 12 25.50 -2.82 -12.87
N GLN A 13 25.30 -3.36 -11.65
CA GLN A 13 24.27 -4.34 -11.34
C GLN A 13 23.29 -3.80 -10.30
N GLN A 14 22.04 -4.26 -10.40
CA GLN A 14 21.01 -4.00 -9.41
C GLN A 14 21.45 -4.55 -8.05
N VAL A 15 21.53 -3.68 -7.05
CA VAL A 15 21.89 -4.03 -5.68
C VAL A 15 20.62 -4.18 -4.86
N LEU A 16 20.51 -5.25 -4.09
CA LEU A 16 19.47 -5.38 -3.07
C LEU A 16 19.95 -4.68 -1.80
N VAL A 17 19.08 -3.89 -1.21
CA VAL A 17 19.28 -3.21 0.05
C VAL A 17 18.38 -3.87 1.08
N GLU A 18 18.88 -4.07 2.29
CA GLU A 18 18.07 -4.49 3.42
C GLU A 18 17.66 -3.27 4.24
N GLU A 19 16.35 -3.13 4.44
CA GLU A 19 15.73 -2.10 5.25
C GLU A 19 15.05 -2.74 6.46
N VAL A 20 14.86 -2.01 7.54
CA VAL A 20 14.18 -2.48 8.74
C VAL A 20 12.97 -1.60 9.02
N ALA A 21 11.80 -2.19 9.06
CA ALA A 21 10.57 -1.51 9.40
C ALA A 21 9.52 -2.50 9.92
N ALA A 22 8.63 -2.05 10.80
CA ALA A 22 7.55 -2.84 11.39
C ALA A 22 8.05 -4.17 12.02
N GLY A 23 9.25 -4.14 12.61
CA GLY A 23 9.87 -5.33 13.21
C GLY A 23 10.35 -6.40 12.21
N ARG A 24 10.39 -6.10 10.91
CA ARG A 24 10.78 -7.01 9.82
C ARG A 24 11.97 -6.47 9.04
N TYR A 25 12.67 -7.39 8.35
CA TYR A 25 13.68 -7.05 7.36
C TYR A 25 13.06 -7.08 5.97
N TRP A 26 13.35 -6.05 5.17
CA TRP A 26 12.82 -5.89 3.82
C TRP A 26 13.96 -5.88 2.83
N ARG A 27 13.85 -6.70 1.79
CA ARG A 27 14.73 -6.62 0.62
C ARG A 27 14.10 -5.69 -0.39
N VAL A 28 14.85 -4.65 -0.74
CA VAL A 28 14.42 -3.61 -1.66
C VAL A 28 15.45 -3.48 -2.78
N SER A 29 14.99 -3.29 -3.99
CA SER A 29 15.90 -2.97 -5.10
C SER A 29 16.41 -1.54 -4.97
N SER A 30 17.72 -1.34 -5.19
CA SER A 30 18.30 0.02 -5.26
C SER A 30 17.71 0.92 -6.36
N HIS A 31 16.95 0.34 -7.31
CA HIS A 31 16.19 1.06 -8.34
C HIS A 31 14.69 1.07 -8.06
N GLY A 32 14.25 0.35 -7.02
CA GLY A 32 12.85 0.27 -6.61
C GLY A 32 12.43 1.42 -5.71
N PHE A 33 11.16 1.44 -5.37
CA PHE A 33 10.63 2.37 -4.40
C PHE A 33 10.82 1.85 -2.96
N TRP A 34 11.24 2.74 -2.09
CA TRP A 34 11.16 2.60 -0.64
C TRP A 34 10.85 3.96 -0.02
N GLN A 35 10.29 3.95 1.18
CA GLN A 35 9.95 5.18 1.91
C GLN A 35 11.20 6.01 2.20
N SER A 36 11.20 7.27 1.76
CA SER A 36 12.41 8.13 1.79
C SER A 36 12.79 8.60 3.20
N HIS A 37 11.80 8.75 4.09
CA HIS A 37 12.05 9.16 5.47
C HIS A 37 12.27 7.91 6.34
N PRO A 38 13.30 7.85 7.19
CA PRO A 38 13.65 6.67 7.97
C PRO A 38 12.51 6.10 8.83
N GLN A 39 11.63 6.95 9.32
CA GLN A 39 10.49 6.55 10.16
C GLN A 39 9.19 6.37 9.38
N ALA A 40 9.16 6.64 8.06
CA ALA A 40 7.91 6.64 7.31
C ALA A 40 7.27 5.26 7.28
N ALA A 41 8.05 4.22 7.00
CA ALA A 41 7.54 2.86 6.92
C ALA A 41 6.87 2.41 8.23
N ASP A 42 7.54 2.61 9.38
CA ASP A 42 6.98 2.29 10.70
C ASP A 42 5.71 3.09 11.00
N THR A 43 5.76 4.41 10.75
CA THR A 43 4.65 5.32 11.02
C THR A 43 3.41 4.97 10.21
N LEU A 44 3.58 4.68 8.91
CA LEU A 44 2.48 4.34 8.02
C LEU A 44 1.89 2.97 8.35
N VAL A 45 2.74 1.96 8.57
CA VAL A 45 2.30 0.62 8.99
C VAL A 45 1.51 0.70 10.28
N GLN A 46 2.02 1.39 11.29
CA GLN A 46 1.31 1.56 12.56
C GLN A 46 -0.07 2.22 12.35
N ALA A 47 -0.12 3.32 11.58
CA ALA A 47 -1.38 4.03 11.33
C ALA A 47 -2.40 3.17 10.58
N VAL A 48 -1.96 2.34 9.62
CA VAL A 48 -2.79 1.42 8.86
C VAL A 48 -3.33 0.31 9.76
N LEU A 49 -2.46 -0.36 10.54
CA LEU A 49 -2.89 -1.46 11.43
C LEU A 49 -3.83 -0.98 12.54
N GLU A 50 -3.52 0.16 13.18
CA GLU A 50 -4.40 0.79 14.17
C GLU A 50 -5.78 1.11 13.59
N GLY A 51 -5.83 1.57 12.35
CA GLY A 51 -7.08 1.94 11.69
C GLY A 51 -7.88 0.75 11.18
N LEU A 52 -7.22 -0.25 10.62
CA LEU A 52 -7.89 -1.45 10.09
C LEU A 52 -8.32 -2.42 11.18
N GLU A 53 -7.60 -2.48 12.32
CA GLU A 53 -7.81 -3.46 13.38
C GLU A 53 -7.94 -4.89 12.81
N PRO A 54 -6.89 -5.41 12.14
CA PRO A 54 -6.93 -6.70 11.48
C PRO A 54 -7.19 -7.83 12.48
N ARG A 55 -7.89 -8.87 12.04
CA ARG A 55 -8.21 -10.06 12.83
C ARG A 55 -7.71 -11.31 12.11
N ALA A 56 -7.40 -12.35 12.86
CA ALA A 56 -7.02 -13.62 12.28
C ALA A 56 -8.11 -14.16 11.33
N ASP A 57 -7.66 -14.82 10.27
CA ASP A 57 -8.48 -15.43 9.21
C ASP A 57 -9.21 -14.43 8.30
N GLU A 58 -9.03 -13.11 8.47
CA GLU A 58 -9.56 -12.12 7.54
C GLU A 58 -8.80 -12.14 6.20
N VAL A 59 -9.53 -11.88 5.13
CA VAL A 59 -8.97 -11.66 3.78
C VAL A 59 -8.63 -10.18 3.61
N ALA A 60 -7.35 -9.88 3.37
CA ALA A 60 -6.87 -8.52 3.18
C ALA A 60 -6.27 -8.31 1.80
N PHE A 61 -6.55 -7.18 1.17
CA PHE A 61 -5.91 -6.77 -0.07
C PHE A 61 -4.91 -5.64 0.20
N ASP A 62 -3.70 -5.80 -0.33
CA ASP A 62 -2.66 -4.76 -0.37
C ASP A 62 -2.49 -4.29 -1.83
N LEU A 63 -3.13 -3.19 -2.17
CA LEU A 63 -3.18 -2.65 -3.53
C LEU A 63 -2.11 -1.56 -3.71
N TYR A 64 -1.29 -1.70 -4.75
CA TYR A 64 -0.04 -0.98 -4.96
C TYR A 64 1.02 -1.40 -3.92
N CYS A 65 1.13 -2.71 -3.67
CA CYS A 65 1.83 -3.25 -2.51
C CYS A 65 3.36 -3.05 -2.51
N GLY A 66 3.95 -2.63 -3.63
CA GLY A 66 5.41 -2.51 -3.75
C GLY A 66 6.11 -3.82 -3.37
N VAL A 67 7.01 -3.76 -2.41
CA VAL A 67 7.74 -4.92 -1.87
C VAL A 67 7.01 -5.60 -0.70
N GLY A 68 5.73 -5.28 -0.46
CA GLY A 68 4.87 -5.91 0.53
C GLY A 68 4.85 -5.24 1.91
N LEU A 69 5.17 -3.94 2.01
CA LEU A 69 5.29 -3.22 3.28
C LEU A 69 4.08 -3.37 4.19
N PHE A 70 2.87 -3.31 3.66
CA PHE A 70 1.64 -3.50 4.45
C PHE A 70 1.23 -4.98 4.51
N ALA A 71 1.50 -5.76 3.45
CA ALA A 71 1.18 -7.17 3.39
C ALA A 71 1.82 -7.97 4.54
N GLY A 72 3.12 -7.73 4.83
CA GLY A 72 3.82 -8.45 5.89
C GLY A 72 3.16 -8.31 7.27
N PRO A 73 2.96 -7.09 7.79
CA PRO A 73 2.29 -6.87 9.07
C PRO A 73 0.83 -7.36 9.11
N LEU A 74 0.10 -7.37 7.99
CA LEU A 74 -1.24 -7.96 7.91
C LEU A 74 -1.18 -9.50 8.06
N VAL A 75 -0.19 -10.15 7.43
CA VAL A 75 0.07 -11.58 7.64
C VAL A 75 0.46 -11.87 9.10
N ASP A 76 1.29 -11.04 9.71
CA ASP A 76 1.66 -11.18 11.13
C ASP A 76 0.44 -11.06 12.07
N ALA A 77 -0.57 -10.30 11.64
CA ALA A 77 -1.86 -10.21 12.34
C ALA A 77 -2.80 -11.41 12.07
N GLY A 78 -2.39 -12.37 11.25
CA GLY A 78 -3.14 -13.58 10.92
C GLY A 78 -4.05 -13.48 9.70
N CYS A 79 -3.96 -12.41 8.89
CA CYS A 79 -4.73 -12.27 7.66
C CYS A 79 -4.19 -13.16 6.53
N GLN A 80 -5.08 -13.54 5.60
CA GLN A 80 -4.71 -14.03 4.28
C GLN A 80 -4.61 -12.84 3.32
N VAL A 81 -3.42 -12.58 2.77
CA VAL A 81 -3.16 -11.34 2.02
C VAL A 81 -3.02 -11.58 0.53
N TRP A 82 -3.64 -10.69 -0.25
CA TRP A 82 -3.51 -10.63 -1.70
C TRP A 82 -2.94 -9.26 -2.10
N GLY A 83 -1.72 -9.26 -2.67
CA GLY A 83 -1.04 -8.06 -3.10
C GLY A 83 -1.08 -7.86 -4.61
N ILE A 84 -1.25 -6.63 -5.07
CA ILE A 84 -1.12 -6.26 -6.49
C ILE A 84 -0.12 -5.12 -6.62
N GLU A 85 0.85 -5.30 -7.51
CA GLU A 85 1.82 -4.28 -7.89
C GLU A 85 2.15 -4.40 -9.40
N SER A 86 2.39 -3.28 -10.04
CA SER A 86 2.71 -3.25 -11.47
C SER A 86 4.17 -3.55 -11.79
N ASP A 87 5.09 -3.30 -10.85
CA ASP A 87 6.51 -3.62 -10.99
C ASP A 87 6.76 -5.09 -10.65
N ALA A 88 7.10 -5.88 -11.66
CA ALA A 88 7.36 -7.30 -11.49
C ALA A 88 8.54 -7.62 -10.56
N GLU A 89 9.54 -6.73 -10.48
CA GLU A 89 10.66 -6.92 -9.56
C GLU A 89 10.24 -6.64 -8.12
N ALA A 90 9.42 -5.61 -7.88
CA ALA A 90 8.84 -5.37 -6.57
C ALA A 90 7.96 -6.55 -6.12
N VAL A 91 7.14 -7.11 -7.01
CA VAL A 91 6.33 -8.32 -6.74
C VAL A 91 7.21 -9.52 -6.38
N ARG A 92 8.31 -9.75 -7.12
CA ARG A 92 9.26 -10.82 -6.82
C ARG A 92 9.86 -10.65 -5.41
N LEU A 93 10.21 -9.41 -5.06
CA LEU A 93 10.73 -9.09 -3.73
C LEU A 93 9.67 -9.20 -2.65
N ALA A 94 8.42 -8.80 -2.92
CA ALA A 94 7.29 -9.00 -2.01
C ALA A 94 7.12 -10.48 -1.63
N GLY A 95 7.19 -11.40 -2.61
CA GLY A 95 7.15 -12.83 -2.35
C GLY A 95 8.34 -13.38 -1.56
N ILE A 96 9.49 -12.70 -1.58
CA ILE A 96 10.65 -13.04 -0.73
C ILE A 96 10.47 -12.48 0.69
N ASN A 97 9.99 -11.25 0.81
CA ASN A 97 9.82 -10.55 2.07
C ASN A 97 8.66 -11.15 2.90
N VAL A 98 7.62 -11.63 2.19
CA VAL A 98 6.43 -12.24 2.80
C VAL A 98 6.20 -13.59 2.12
N SER A 99 6.96 -14.59 2.57
CA SER A 99 7.05 -15.91 1.91
C SER A 99 5.85 -16.83 2.20
N GLU A 100 5.07 -16.52 3.22
CA GLU A 100 3.90 -17.31 3.64
C GLU A 100 2.73 -16.37 3.98
N GLY A 101 1.50 -16.84 3.82
CA GLY A 101 0.29 -16.09 4.17
C GLY A 101 -0.09 -14.98 3.18
N ALA A 102 0.68 -14.78 2.10
CA ALA A 102 0.37 -13.81 1.07
C ALA A 102 0.60 -14.35 -0.34
N GLU A 103 -0.23 -13.89 -1.27
CA GLU A 103 -0.07 -14.10 -2.72
C GLU A 103 0.07 -12.75 -3.42
N PHE A 104 0.99 -12.65 -4.40
CA PHE A 104 1.29 -11.41 -5.10
C PHE A 104 1.10 -11.54 -6.60
N LEU A 105 0.46 -10.55 -7.21
CA LEU A 105 0.20 -10.48 -8.63
C LEU A 105 0.90 -9.28 -9.28
N ALA A 106 1.73 -9.54 -10.29
CA ALA A 106 2.36 -8.50 -11.12
C ALA A 106 1.37 -8.02 -12.19
N ALA A 107 0.64 -6.95 -11.89
CA ALA A 107 -0.35 -6.34 -12.78
C ALA A 107 -0.64 -4.89 -12.39
N SER A 108 -1.22 -4.10 -13.30
CA SER A 108 -1.88 -2.87 -12.86
C SER A 108 -3.07 -3.22 -11.95
N VAL A 109 -3.27 -2.47 -10.86
CA VAL A 109 -4.34 -2.73 -9.89
C VAL A 109 -5.71 -2.85 -10.57
N ALA A 110 -6.01 -1.97 -11.52
CA ALA A 110 -7.28 -1.98 -12.26
C ALA A 110 -7.54 -3.27 -13.06
N ARG A 111 -6.50 -4.04 -13.41
CA ARG A 111 -6.62 -5.35 -14.09
C ARG A 111 -6.48 -6.50 -13.10
N GLY A 112 -5.57 -6.37 -12.15
CA GLY A 112 -5.27 -7.42 -11.18
C GLY A 112 -6.46 -7.73 -10.27
N LEU A 113 -7.29 -6.74 -9.96
CA LEU A 113 -8.49 -6.92 -9.15
C LEU A 113 -9.44 -8.01 -9.68
N ASP A 114 -9.51 -8.22 -10.99
CA ASP A 114 -10.37 -9.26 -11.59
C ASP A 114 -9.92 -10.70 -11.24
N PHE A 115 -8.69 -10.87 -10.78
CA PHE A 115 -8.09 -12.17 -10.41
C PHE A 115 -8.07 -12.43 -8.89
N LEU A 116 -8.43 -11.45 -8.08
CA LEU A 116 -8.49 -11.57 -6.63
C LEU A 116 -9.81 -12.20 -6.17
N PRO A 117 -9.88 -12.67 -4.91
CA PRO A 117 -11.13 -13.13 -4.30
C PRO A 117 -12.28 -12.14 -4.49
N ARG A 118 -13.51 -12.65 -4.48
CA ARG A 118 -14.70 -11.81 -4.65
C ARG A 118 -14.93 -10.89 -3.48
N ASP A 119 -14.63 -11.37 -2.28
CA ASP A 119 -14.85 -10.67 -1.03
C ASP A 119 -13.50 -10.37 -0.37
N ALA A 120 -13.43 -9.26 0.34
CA ALA A 120 -12.30 -8.89 1.18
C ALA A 120 -12.85 -8.28 2.47
N ASP A 121 -12.21 -8.56 3.60
CA ASP A 121 -12.55 -7.93 4.88
C ASP A 121 -11.84 -6.59 5.04
N LEU A 122 -10.62 -6.51 4.55
CA LEU A 122 -9.75 -5.34 4.65
C LEU A 122 -9.13 -4.99 3.31
N VAL A 123 -8.95 -3.70 3.05
CA VAL A 123 -8.18 -3.21 1.89
C VAL A 123 -7.23 -2.09 2.32
N VAL A 124 -5.98 -2.21 1.91
CA VAL A 124 -5.01 -1.10 1.89
C VAL A 124 -4.88 -0.60 0.46
N LEU A 125 -4.92 0.71 0.30
CA LEU A 125 -4.65 1.44 -0.94
C LEU A 125 -3.48 2.39 -0.69
N ASP A 126 -2.37 2.23 -1.43
CA ASP A 126 -1.23 3.17 -1.44
C ASP A 126 -0.92 3.60 -2.89
N PRO A 127 -1.85 4.29 -3.56
CA PRO A 127 -1.73 4.61 -4.96
C PRO A 127 -0.69 5.71 -5.23
N PRO A 128 -0.22 5.85 -6.48
CA PRO A 128 0.61 6.96 -6.89
C PRO A 128 -0.13 8.31 -6.72
N ARG A 129 0.58 9.42 -6.86
CA ARG A 129 0.06 10.81 -6.69
C ARG A 129 -1.25 11.12 -7.41
N VAL A 130 -1.53 10.45 -8.51
CA VAL A 130 -2.79 10.61 -9.23
C VAL A 130 -3.99 9.99 -8.53
N GLY A 131 -3.79 9.26 -7.44
CA GLY A 131 -4.82 8.52 -6.71
C GLY A 131 -5.17 7.18 -7.37
N ALA A 132 -6.08 6.43 -6.74
CA ALA A 132 -6.58 5.15 -7.25
C ALA A 132 -7.58 5.31 -8.40
N GLY A 133 -8.39 6.35 -8.33
CA GLY A 133 -9.41 6.71 -9.33
C GLY A 133 -10.69 5.88 -9.24
N ALA A 134 -11.75 6.38 -9.86
CA ALA A 134 -13.12 5.85 -9.74
C ALA A 134 -13.24 4.34 -10.03
N ARG A 135 -12.54 3.85 -11.07
CA ARG A 135 -12.63 2.42 -11.46
C ARG A 135 -12.09 1.49 -10.38
N VAL A 136 -10.92 1.81 -9.80
CA VAL A 136 -10.32 0.99 -8.74
C VAL A 136 -11.17 1.07 -7.49
N VAL A 137 -11.58 2.28 -7.09
CA VAL A 137 -12.43 2.49 -5.91
C VAL A 137 -13.75 1.72 -6.05
N ALA A 138 -14.43 1.81 -7.19
CA ALA A 138 -15.67 1.04 -7.42
C ALA A 138 -15.45 -0.48 -7.33
N SER A 139 -14.30 -0.97 -7.83
CA SER A 139 -13.96 -2.39 -7.72
C SER A 139 -13.66 -2.83 -6.29
N VAL A 140 -13.10 -1.93 -5.46
CA VAL A 140 -12.89 -2.16 -4.01
C VAL A 140 -14.23 -2.18 -3.28
N VAL A 141 -15.09 -1.18 -3.52
CA VAL A 141 -16.44 -1.09 -2.91
C VAL A 141 -17.27 -2.33 -3.22
N ALA A 142 -17.21 -2.84 -4.45
CA ALA A 142 -17.93 -4.06 -4.86
C ALA A 142 -17.52 -5.33 -4.07
N ARG A 143 -16.37 -5.32 -3.38
CA ARG A 143 -15.88 -6.39 -2.51
C ARG A 143 -16.31 -6.25 -1.06
N GLN A 144 -16.98 -5.16 -0.75
CA GLN A 144 -17.60 -4.86 0.54
C GLN A 144 -16.66 -5.01 1.75
N PRO A 145 -15.40 -4.54 1.71
CA PRO A 145 -14.53 -4.63 2.88
C PRO A 145 -15.16 -3.90 4.06
N ARG A 146 -14.98 -4.44 5.26
CA ARG A 146 -15.47 -3.76 6.48
C ARG A 146 -14.69 -2.49 6.77
N ARG A 147 -13.37 -2.47 6.45
CA ARG A 147 -12.53 -1.29 6.56
C ARG A 147 -11.58 -1.15 5.38
N ILE A 148 -11.29 0.10 5.04
CA ILE A 148 -10.32 0.49 4.01
C ILE A 148 -9.33 1.48 4.64
N ALA A 149 -8.04 1.25 4.49
CA ALA A 149 -6.99 2.21 4.73
C ALA A 149 -6.51 2.79 3.40
N TYR A 150 -6.56 4.10 3.24
CA TYR A 150 -6.07 4.81 2.07
C TYR A 150 -4.86 5.66 2.47
N VAL A 151 -3.69 5.26 2.01
CA VAL A 151 -2.44 6.01 2.15
C VAL A 151 -2.31 6.94 0.95
N ALA A 152 -1.98 8.20 1.13
CA ALA A 152 -1.94 9.17 0.05
C ALA A 152 -0.86 10.23 0.29
N CYS A 153 0.04 10.38 -0.66
CA CYS A 153 1.02 11.47 -0.69
C CYS A 153 0.49 12.75 -1.36
N ASP A 154 -0.76 12.75 -1.82
CA ASP A 154 -1.46 13.92 -2.38
C ASP A 154 -2.86 14.06 -1.78
N PRO A 155 -3.09 15.04 -0.89
CA PRO A 155 -4.38 15.26 -0.26
C PRO A 155 -5.52 15.61 -1.23
N ALA A 156 -5.20 16.21 -2.40
CA ALA A 156 -6.22 16.56 -3.39
C ALA A 156 -6.73 15.31 -4.12
N ALA A 157 -5.82 14.38 -4.46
CA ALA A 157 -6.19 13.08 -5.01
C ALA A 157 -7.01 12.26 -4.00
N LEU A 158 -6.60 12.25 -2.73
CA LEU A 158 -7.37 11.62 -1.65
C LEU A 158 -8.78 12.22 -1.55
N GLY A 159 -8.90 13.54 -1.49
CA GLY A 159 -10.21 14.22 -1.39
C GLY A 159 -11.15 13.89 -2.56
N ARG A 160 -10.61 13.76 -3.78
CA ARG A 160 -11.39 13.33 -4.94
C ARG A 160 -11.86 11.87 -4.79
N ASP A 161 -10.95 10.96 -4.42
CA ASP A 161 -11.24 9.52 -4.32
C ASP A 161 -12.16 9.21 -3.11
N LEU A 162 -12.10 10.03 -2.05
CA LEU A 162 -13.09 10.05 -0.95
C LEU A 162 -14.53 10.18 -1.46
N GLY A 163 -14.74 11.03 -2.46
CA GLY A 163 -16.06 11.22 -3.07
C GLY A 163 -16.66 9.92 -3.65
N TYR A 164 -15.80 9.00 -4.13
CA TYR A 164 -16.25 7.71 -4.67
C TYR A 164 -16.59 6.68 -3.59
N LEU A 165 -16.12 6.87 -2.35
CA LEU A 165 -16.39 5.99 -1.20
C LEU A 165 -17.60 6.44 -0.38
N ALA A 166 -17.99 7.72 -0.49
CA ALA A 166 -18.89 8.41 0.45
C ALA A 166 -20.30 7.82 0.55
N GLU A 167 -20.79 7.10 -0.47
CA GLU A 167 -22.13 6.47 -0.43
C GLU A 167 -22.18 5.28 0.52
N GLU A 168 -21.16 4.44 0.50
CA GLU A 168 -21.15 3.16 1.23
C GLU A 168 -20.25 3.16 2.46
N TYR A 169 -19.32 4.10 2.54
CA TYR A 169 -18.33 4.19 3.62
C TYR A 169 -18.42 5.52 4.37
N GLN A 170 -18.17 5.45 5.66
CA GLN A 170 -17.92 6.62 6.51
C GLN A 170 -16.43 6.76 6.79
N VAL A 171 -15.96 7.99 6.91
CA VAL A 171 -14.59 8.29 7.34
C VAL A 171 -14.52 8.15 8.86
N LEU A 172 -13.70 7.23 9.37
CA LEU A 172 -13.42 7.12 10.81
C LEU A 172 -12.38 8.15 11.26
N GLY A 173 -11.42 8.47 10.41
CA GLY A 173 -10.39 9.45 10.70
C GLY A 173 -9.43 9.65 9.55
N VAL A 174 -8.75 10.79 9.57
CA VAL A 174 -7.63 11.10 8.68
C VAL A 174 -6.47 11.57 9.54
N ARG A 175 -5.32 10.93 9.37
CA ARG A 175 -4.05 11.35 9.99
C ARG A 175 -3.14 11.90 8.91
N ALA A 176 -2.44 12.99 9.21
CA ALA A 176 -1.48 13.61 8.31
C ALA A 176 -0.08 13.58 8.96
N PHE A 177 0.93 13.28 8.17
CA PHE A 177 2.30 13.09 8.62
C PHE A 177 3.25 13.94 7.78
N ASP A 178 4.12 14.71 8.43
CA ASP A 178 5.22 15.44 7.79
C ASP A 178 6.42 14.49 7.60
N LEU A 179 6.38 13.71 6.52
CA LEU A 179 7.41 12.75 6.14
C LEU A 179 8.30 13.25 4.98
N PHE A 180 8.05 14.48 4.51
CA PHE A 180 8.81 15.12 3.42
C PHE A 180 9.30 16.50 3.86
N PRO A 181 10.23 16.58 4.83
CA PRO A 181 10.67 17.85 5.41
C PRO A 181 11.18 18.81 4.33
N LEU A 182 10.92 20.10 4.51
CA LEU A 182 11.26 21.18 3.58
C LEU A 182 10.53 21.13 2.22
N THR A 183 9.46 20.34 2.12
CA THR A 183 8.58 20.31 0.94
C THR A 183 7.15 20.66 1.35
N HIS A 184 6.27 20.83 0.36
CA HIS A 184 4.82 20.99 0.59
C HIS A 184 4.05 19.66 0.62
N HIS A 185 4.76 18.54 0.55
CA HIS A 185 4.14 17.23 0.54
C HIS A 185 3.78 16.78 1.95
N VAL A 186 2.59 16.20 2.07
CA VAL A 186 2.08 15.61 3.32
C VAL A 186 1.60 14.22 3.01
N GLU A 187 2.00 13.26 3.81
CA GLU A 187 1.48 11.90 3.74
C GLU A 187 0.22 11.81 4.59
N CYS A 188 -0.84 11.22 4.05
CA CYS A 188 -2.10 11.05 4.75
C CYS A 188 -2.47 9.56 4.83
N VAL A 189 -3.04 9.16 5.97
CA VAL A 189 -3.69 7.86 6.13
C VAL A 189 -5.15 8.13 6.51
N ALA A 190 -6.07 7.78 5.62
CA ALA A 190 -7.50 7.87 5.85
C ALA A 190 -8.09 6.49 6.08
N ILE A 191 -8.89 6.34 7.12
CA ILE A 191 -9.56 5.09 7.48
C ILE A 191 -11.05 5.22 7.23
N PHE A 192 -11.59 4.22 6.56
CA PHE A 192 -13.01 4.13 6.22
C PHE A 192 -13.60 2.85 6.79
N GLU A 193 -14.85 2.94 7.19
CA GLU A 193 -15.67 1.82 7.66
C GLU A 193 -16.95 1.76 6.87
N ARG A 194 -17.37 0.55 6.48
CA ARG A 194 -18.62 0.35 5.77
C ARG A 194 -19.80 0.72 6.68
N ARG A 195 -20.76 1.44 6.12
CA ARG A 195 -22.01 1.88 6.80
C ARG A 195 -22.95 0.71 7.10
#